data_eba03f32ed34fc992b5c6287741f98b9
#
_entry.id   eba03f32ed34fc992b5c6287741f98b9
#
_cell.length_a   1.000
_cell.length_b   1.000
_cell.length_c   1.000
_cell.angle_alpha   90.00
_cell.angle_beta   90.00
_cell.angle_gamma   90.00
#
_symmetry.space_group_name_H-M   'P 1'
#
loop_
_entity.id
_entity.type
_entity.pdbx_description
1 polymer ?
#
loop_
_entity_poly.entity_id
_entity_poly.type
_entity_poly.pdbx_seq_one_letter_code
_entity_poly.pdbx_strand_id
1 'polypeptide(L)'
;MNKQMKKIGFVIVTCIVSISLSAAGAEQAVQGTSAEVNEGPIVYRDLPYVTNGHQRQKLDLFLPRGQEKLPLIIRIHGGAWLGGSKEGEWPNDYLHFGYAVARINYRLSQHAIFPAQIEDCKAAVRYLRANAQKYNLDPNRFGVWGASAGGHLVALLGTTGDINEFDVGENLSVSSRVQAVADYFGPTDFLQMQAHRLPGGMDHNSPDAPESKLIGGYIQDNPEKVAKANPITYITKDDPPFLIIHGDVDPLVPHHQSELLEAALKKAGVPVTFYTVKGGGHGGFRDPNVPKLTREFFEKHLKAKE
;
A
#
# COMPACT_ATOMS: atom_id res chain seq x y z
N MET A 1 53.15 15.44 -46.42
CA MET A 1 53.72 16.39 -45.43
C MET A 1 53.50 15.87 -44.04
N ASN A 2 54.61 15.45 -43.45
CA ASN A 2 54.97 15.17 -42.08
C ASN A 2 54.19 15.81 -40.96
N LYS A 3 53.90 14.96 -39.91
CA LYS A 3 54.34 15.17 -38.51
C LYS A 3 53.70 14.13 -37.61
N GLN A 4 54.48 13.18 -37.23
CA GLN A 4 55.14 12.89 -35.96
C GLN A 4 54.21 12.45 -34.80
N MET A 5 54.35 11.15 -34.55
CA MET A 5 53.96 10.46 -33.29
C MET A 5 54.94 10.83 -32.16
N LYS A 6 54.42 11.22 -31.01
CA LYS A 6 55.19 11.22 -29.74
C LYS A 6 54.84 10.03 -28.91
N LYS A 7 55.84 9.15 -28.72
CA LYS A 7 55.86 8.07 -27.73
C LYS A 7 56.09 8.68 -26.35
N ILE A 8 55.25 8.32 -25.37
CA ILE A 8 55.48 8.59 -23.94
C ILE A 8 55.82 7.25 -23.29
N GLY A 9 57.07 7.18 -22.78
CA GLY A 9 57.62 6.00 -22.15
C GLY A 9 57.11 5.83 -20.71
N PHE A 10 56.87 4.59 -20.36
CA PHE A 10 56.57 4.15 -19.00
C PHE A 10 57.88 3.91 -18.25
N VAL A 11 58.10 4.61 -17.13
CA VAL A 11 59.21 4.35 -16.22
C VAL A 11 58.69 3.49 -15.07
N ILE A 12 59.16 2.24 -14.99
CA ILE A 12 58.90 1.37 -13.85
C ILE A 12 60.01 1.64 -12.84
N VAL A 13 59.64 2.15 -11.67
CA VAL A 13 60.56 2.26 -10.52
C VAL A 13 60.36 1.05 -9.63
N THR A 14 61.34 0.16 -9.62
CA THR A 14 61.40 -1.01 -8.74
C THR A 14 62.07 -0.61 -7.42
N CYS A 15 61.29 -0.45 -6.34
CA CYS A 15 61.84 -0.31 -4.98
C CYS A 15 62.03 -1.72 -4.38
N ILE A 16 63.30 -2.08 -4.22
CA ILE A 16 63.70 -3.27 -3.43
C ILE A 16 63.80 -2.80 -1.96
N VAL A 17 62.93 -3.33 -1.11
CA VAL A 17 63.04 -3.12 0.38
C VAL A 17 63.54 -4.44 0.97
N SER A 18 64.75 -4.34 1.55
CA SER A 18 65.36 -5.40 2.33
C SER A 18 64.71 -5.48 3.71
N ILE A 19 64.15 -6.63 4.04
CA ILE A 19 63.60 -6.90 5.38
C ILE A 19 64.58 -7.67 6.20
N SER A 20 65.04 -7.04 7.25
CA SER A 20 65.80 -7.70 8.36
C SER A 20 64.79 -8.32 9.35
N LEU A 21 64.94 -9.62 9.59
CA LEU A 21 64.20 -10.36 10.59
C LEU A 21 64.69 -10.01 12.01
N SER A 22 63.73 -9.62 12.89
CA SER A 22 63.90 -9.82 14.31
C SER A 22 62.61 -10.40 14.89
N ALA A 23 62.77 -11.55 15.54
CA ALA A 23 61.68 -12.27 16.17
C ALA A 23 61.45 -11.73 17.58
N ALA A 24 60.18 -11.41 17.91
CA ALA A 24 59.59 -11.63 19.25
C ALA A 24 58.13 -11.09 19.29
N GLY A 25 57.21 -11.99 19.48
CA GLY A 25 56.11 -11.85 20.42
C GLY A 25 54.86 -11.11 19.99
N ALA A 26 53.75 -11.82 20.06
CA ALA A 26 52.35 -11.43 20.15
C ALA A 26 51.53 -11.48 18.86
N GLU A 27 50.94 -12.64 18.64
CA GLU A 27 49.72 -12.81 17.83
C GLU A 27 48.60 -11.96 18.46
N GLN A 28 48.33 -10.78 17.90
CA GLN A 28 47.03 -10.12 18.02
C GLN A 28 46.18 -10.59 16.87
N ALA A 29 45.20 -11.47 17.18
CA ALA A 29 44.12 -11.82 16.26
C ALA A 29 43.38 -10.52 15.87
N VAL A 30 43.60 -10.06 14.65
CA VAL A 30 42.76 -9.05 14.00
C VAL A 30 41.41 -9.72 13.77
N GLN A 31 40.47 -9.52 14.68
CA GLN A 31 39.06 -9.77 14.41
C GLN A 31 38.65 -8.90 13.22
N GLY A 32 38.59 -9.53 12.06
CA GLY A 32 38.00 -8.93 10.89
C GLY A 32 36.52 -8.67 11.18
N THR A 33 36.17 -7.42 11.43
CA THR A 33 34.80 -6.97 11.33
C THR A 33 34.40 -7.17 9.87
N SER A 34 33.64 -8.23 9.60
CA SER A 34 32.92 -8.36 8.34
C SER A 34 32.01 -7.14 8.24
N ALA A 35 32.35 -6.19 7.37
CA ALA A 35 31.43 -5.15 6.98
C ALA A 35 30.20 -5.87 6.44
N GLU A 36 29.07 -5.82 7.16
CA GLU A 36 27.77 -6.18 6.60
C GLU A 36 27.56 -5.28 5.41
N VAL A 37 27.69 -5.85 4.22
CA VAL A 37 27.27 -5.20 2.99
C VAL A 37 25.76 -5.07 3.12
N ASN A 38 25.31 -3.89 3.50
CA ASN A 38 23.88 -3.57 3.63
C ASN A 38 23.29 -3.49 2.22
N GLU A 39 23.11 -4.65 1.60
CA GLU A 39 22.44 -4.76 0.32
C GLU A 39 20.97 -4.36 0.57
N GLY A 40 20.51 -3.29 -0.08
CA GLY A 40 19.14 -2.79 0.00
C GLY A 40 18.08 -3.87 -0.32
N PRO A 41 16.79 -3.56 -0.22
CA PRO A 41 15.72 -4.52 -0.45
C PRO A 41 15.75 -5.12 -1.87
N ILE A 42 15.20 -6.31 -2.03
CA ILE A 42 14.91 -6.87 -3.36
C ILE A 42 13.69 -6.15 -3.93
N VAL A 43 13.78 -5.64 -5.16
CA VAL A 43 12.72 -4.83 -5.77
C VAL A 43 12.30 -5.44 -7.10
N TYR A 44 11.02 -5.73 -7.23
CA TYR A 44 10.37 -6.09 -8.49
C TYR A 44 9.49 -4.92 -8.93
N ARG A 45 9.74 -4.41 -10.12
CA ARG A 45 9.01 -3.28 -10.69
C ARG A 45 8.06 -3.72 -11.79
N ASP A 46 6.95 -3.00 -11.90
CA ASP A 46 5.99 -3.15 -13.01
C ASP A 46 5.48 -4.57 -13.24
N LEU A 47 5.36 -5.36 -12.17
CA LEU A 47 4.79 -6.70 -12.25
C LEU A 47 3.33 -6.61 -12.71
N PRO A 48 2.96 -7.16 -13.88
CA PRO A 48 1.58 -7.22 -14.31
C PRO A 48 0.82 -8.25 -13.45
N TYR A 49 -0.27 -7.85 -12.84
CA TYR A 49 -1.13 -8.75 -12.07
C TYR A 49 -2.34 -9.25 -12.89
N VAL A 50 -2.49 -8.77 -14.12
CA VAL A 50 -3.40 -9.28 -15.15
C VAL A 50 -2.60 -9.44 -16.44
N THR A 51 -2.62 -10.65 -17.04
CA THR A 51 -1.94 -10.94 -18.28
C THR A 51 -2.60 -10.20 -19.44
N ASN A 52 -1.81 -9.47 -20.24
CA ASN A 52 -2.30 -8.63 -21.33
C ASN A 52 -3.35 -7.60 -20.89
N GLY A 53 -3.36 -7.24 -19.62
CA GLY A 53 -4.28 -6.28 -19.03
C GLY A 53 -3.97 -4.82 -19.39
N HIS A 54 -4.73 -3.91 -18.79
CA HIS A 54 -4.53 -2.48 -18.95
C HIS A 54 -3.14 -2.07 -18.38
N GLN A 55 -2.51 -1.04 -18.99
CA GLN A 55 -1.17 -0.56 -18.57
C GLN A 55 -1.06 -0.19 -17.08
N ARG A 56 -2.17 0.11 -16.42
CA ARG A 56 -2.22 0.39 -14.98
C ARG A 56 -2.41 -0.87 -14.11
N GLN A 57 -2.67 -2.02 -14.66
CA GLN A 57 -2.80 -3.27 -13.90
C GLN A 57 -1.42 -3.85 -13.58
N LYS A 58 -0.61 -3.04 -12.88
CA LYS A 58 0.76 -3.36 -12.48
C LYS A 58 1.00 -3.00 -11.03
N LEU A 59 1.95 -3.70 -10.42
CA LEU A 59 2.41 -3.42 -9.06
C LEU A 59 3.94 -3.41 -8.97
N ASP A 60 4.46 -2.77 -7.92
CA ASP A 60 5.83 -2.91 -7.47
C ASP A 60 5.84 -3.70 -6.16
N LEU A 61 6.80 -4.62 -6.02
CA LEU A 61 6.98 -5.42 -4.82
C LEU A 61 8.39 -5.22 -4.26
N PHE A 62 8.45 -4.92 -2.97
CA PHE A 62 9.67 -4.67 -2.20
C PHE A 62 9.78 -5.72 -1.10
N LEU A 63 10.90 -6.42 -1.03
CA LEU A 63 11.14 -7.47 -0.06
C LEU A 63 12.36 -7.17 0.79
N PRO A 64 12.29 -7.22 2.12
CA PRO A 64 13.48 -7.23 2.96
C PRO A 64 14.28 -8.50 2.71
N ARG A 65 15.60 -8.46 2.91
CA ARG A 65 16.48 -9.64 2.79
C ARG A 65 16.51 -10.44 4.08
N GLY A 66 16.86 -11.71 3.97
CA GLY A 66 17.21 -12.55 5.12
C GLY A 66 16.04 -13.06 5.95
N GLN A 67 14.81 -12.90 5.52
CA GLN A 67 13.62 -13.42 6.21
C GLN A 67 12.80 -14.35 5.33
N GLU A 68 12.15 -15.33 5.95
CA GLU A 68 11.27 -16.27 5.28
C GLU A 68 9.80 -16.03 5.66
N LYS A 69 8.89 -16.32 4.74
CA LYS A 69 7.44 -16.20 4.93
C LYS A 69 7.02 -14.81 5.41
N LEU A 70 7.36 -13.81 4.61
CA LEU A 70 7.13 -12.40 4.92
C LEU A 70 5.63 -12.07 5.00
N PRO A 71 5.17 -11.39 6.06
CA PRO A 71 3.88 -10.72 6.02
C PRO A 71 3.93 -9.58 4.99
N LEU A 72 2.81 -9.32 4.32
CA LEU A 72 2.72 -8.35 3.24
C LEU A 72 1.79 -7.20 3.61
N ILE A 73 2.22 -5.97 3.34
CA ILE A 73 1.37 -4.78 3.33
C ILE A 73 1.19 -4.32 1.88
N ILE A 74 -0.05 -4.26 1.42
CA ILE A 74 -0.40 -3.77 0.08
C ILE A 74 -0.88 -2.34 0.20
N ARG A 75 -0.17 -1.40 -0.43
CA ARG A 75 -0.55 0.01 -0.47
C ARG A 75 -1.39 0.30 -1.71
N ILE A 76 -2.51 0.99 -1.48
CA ILE A 76 -3.42 1.48 -2.52
C ILE A 76 -3.43 3.00 -2.48
N HIS A 77 -3.05 3.64 -3.60
CA HIS A 77 -2.95 5.09 -3.68
C HIS A 77 -4.31 5.77 -3.71
N GLY A 78 -4.37 7.01 -3.22
CA GLY A 78 -5.49 7.93 -3.38
C GLY A 78 -5.50 8.62 -4.74
N GLY A 79 -6.18 9.78 -4.81
CA GLY A 79 -6.26 10.60 -6.02
C GLY A 79 -7.66 10.61 -6.65
N ALA A 80 -8.70 10.52 -5.81
CA ALA A 80 -10.11 10.63 -6.21
C ALA A 80 -10.51 9.66 -7.34
N TRP A 81 -9.84 8.51 -7.44
CA TRP A 81 -9.98 7.52 -8.53
C TRP A 81 -9.71 8.09 -9.93
N LEU A 82 -9.27 9.34 -10.04
CA LEU A 82 -8.97 10.06 -11.29
C LEU A 82 -7.47 10.23 -11.53
N GLY A 83 -6.64 10.07 -10.49
CA GLY A 83 -5.20 10.26 -10.54
C GLY A 83 -4.47 9.39 -9.52
N GLY A 84 -3.21 9.71 -9.30
CA GLY A 84 -2.34 8.94 -8.42
C GLY A 84 -1.69 7.74 -9.10
N SER A 85 -0.71 7.14 -8.42
CA SER A 85 -0.01 5.95 -8.90
C SER A 85 0.69 5.20 -7.78
N LYS A 86 1.21 4.01 -8.10
CA LYS A 86 2.10 3.20 -7.25
C LYS A 86 3.45 3.87 -6.99
N GLU A 87 3.77 4.92 -7.74
CA GLU A 87 5.00 5.68 -7.60
C GLU A 87 4.97 6.59 -6.36
N GLY A 88 6.10 7.19 -6.02
CA GLY A 88 6.28 8.13 -4.92
C GLY A 88 6.99 7.54 -3.71
N GLU A 89 7.19 8.37 -2.70
CA GLU A 89 7.83 7.97 -1.46
C GLU A 89 6.95 7.02 -0.66
N TRP A 90 7.58 6.02 -0.13
CA TRP A 90 6.97 5.07 0.78
C TRP A 90 7.80 5.06 2.07
N PRO A 91 7.18 4.95 3.25
CA PRO A 91 7.92 4.71 4.47
C PRO A 91 8.70 3.39 4.34
N ASN A 92 10.01 3.47 4.15
CA ASN A 92 10.90 2.29 4.13
C ASN A 92 10.86 1.53 5.46
N ASP A 93 10.29 2.14 6.49
CA ASP A 93 10.19 1.61 7.84
C ASP A 93 9.52 0.24 7.88
N TYR A 94 8.49 -0.02 7.05
CA TYR A 94 7.83 -1.32 7.03
C TYR A 94 8.74 -2.45 6.55
N LEU A 95 9.67 -2.16 5.62
CA LEU A 95 10.72 -3.11 5.22
C LEU A 95 11.66 -3.41 6.39
N HIS A 96 12.06 -2.37 7.14
CA HIS A 96 12.89 -2.54 8.36
C HIS A 96 12.18 -3.30 9.46
N PHE A 97 10.84 -3.20 9.53
CA PHE A 97 10.03 -3.98 10.47
C PHE A 97 9.74 -5.41 9.97
N GLY A 98 10.35 -5.84 8.85
CA GLY A 98 10.23 -7.20 8.34
C GLY A 98 8.96 -7.49 7.56
N TYR A 99 8.32 -6.49 6.98
CA TYR A 99 7.21 -6.66 6.05
C TYR A 99 7.69 -6.62 4.60
N ALA A 100 7.13 -7.46 3.76
CA ALA A 100 7.09 -7.17 2.33
C ALA A 100 6.11 -6.02 2.07
N VAL A 101 6.36 -5.22 1.05
CA VAL A 101 5.47 -4.12 0.66
C VAL A 101 5.16 -4.22 -0.82
N ALA A 102 3.87 -4.25 -1.17
CA ALA A 102 3.41 -4.09 -2.55
C ALA A 102 2.75 -2.73 -2.72
N ARG A 103 3.00 -2.07 -3.84
CA ARG A 103 2.30 -0.85 -4.25
C ARG A 103 1.60 -1.14 -5.56
N ILE A 104 0.29 -0.94 -5.60
CA ILE A 104 -0.50 -1.28 -6.78
C ILE A 104 -1.01 -0.04 -7.49
N ASN A 105 -1.06 -0.07 -8.81
CA ASN A 105 -1.91 0.78 -9.63
C ASN A 105 -3.23 0.05 -9.88
N TYR A 106 -4.27 0.81 -10.17
CA TYR A 106 -5.59 0.32 -10.59
C TYR A 106 -6.12 1.20 -11.73
N ARG A 107 -7.08 0.72 -12.52
CA ARG A 107 -7.74 1.52 -13.56
C ARG A 107 -8.47 2.70 -12.94
N LEU A 108 -8.21 3.90 -13.44
CA LEU A 108 -8.88 5.12 -12.99
C LEU A 108 -10.24 5.26 -13.69
N SER A 109 -11.11 6.13 -13.18
CA SER A 109 -12.48 6.32 -13.68
C SER A 109 -12.55 6.67 -15.16
N GLN A 110 -11.54 7.36 -15.71
CA GLN A 110 -11.45 7.64 -17.15
C GLN A 110 -11.04 6.43 -18.00
N HIS A 111 -10.56 5.34 -17.39
CA HIS A 111 -10.23 4.09 -18.08
C HIS A 111 -11.40 3.09 -18.00
N ALA A 112 -12.04 3.02 -16.84
CA ALA A 112 -13.23 2.21 -16.59
C ALA A 112 -13.92 2.68 -15.33
N ILE A 113 -15.24 2.72 -15.32
CA ILE A 113 -16.04 3.06 -14.13
C ILE A 113 -16.03 1.91 -13.10
N PHE A 114 -16.52 2.16 -11.89
CA PHE A 114 -16.75 1.14 -10.87
C PHE A 114 -17.66 0.00 -11.45
N PRO A 115 -17.32 -1.29 -11.21
CA PRO A 115 -16.43 -1.81 -10.17
C PRO A 115 -14.95 -2.05 -10.58
N ALA A 116 -14.50 -1.54 -11.73
CA ALA A 116 -13.17 -1.85 -12.25
C ALA A 116 -12.02 -1.62 -11.24
N GLN A 117 -12.15 -0.65 -10.34
CA GLN A 117 -11.14 -0.32 -9.35
C GLN A 117 -10.99 -1.42 -8.28
N ILE A 118 -12.11 -1.91 -7.76
CA ILE A 118 -12.10 -2.99 -6.77
C ILE A 118 -11.74 -4.34 -7.41
N GLU A 119 -12.18 -4.60 -8.63
CA GLU A 119 -11.77 -5.78 -9.40
C GLU A 119 -10.25 -5.85 -9.56
N ASP A 120 -9.61 -4.72 -9.90
CA ASP A 120 -8.16 -4.61 -10.04
C ASP A 120 -7.45 -4.84 -8.69
N CYS A 121 -7.95 -4.25 -7.60
CA CYS A 121 -7.40 -4.47 -6.27
C CYS A 121 -7.49 -5.94 -5.84
N LYS A 122 -8.64 -6.59 -6.04
CA LYS A 122 -8.82 -8.02 -5.75
C LYS A 122 -7.92 -8.90 -6.63
N ALA A 123 -7.78 -8.58 -7.91
CA ALA A 123 -6.88 -9.29 -8.82
C ALA A 123 -5.41 -9.18 -8.38
N ALA A 124 -4.97 -8.00 -7.93
CA ALA A 124 -3.62 -7.80 -7.40
C ALA A 124 -3.36 -8.63 -6.13
N VAL A 125 -4.33 -8.70 -5.20
CA VAL A 125 -4.25 -9.55 -4.01
C VAL A 125 -4.14 -11.03 -4.39
N ARG A 126 -4.98 -11.50 -5.32
CA ARG A 126 -4.94 -12.89 -5.79
C ARG A 126 -3.62 -13.22 -6.50
N TYR A 127 -3.10 -12.31 -7.34
CA TYR A 127 -1.79 -12.47 -7.98
C TYR A 127 -0.68 -12.65 -6.97
N LEU A 128 -0.60 -11.79 -5.96
CA LEU A 128 0.42 -11.86 -4.91
C LEU A 128 0.29 -13.15 -4.10
N ARG A 129 -0.92 -13.58 -3.78
CA ARG A 129 -1.18 -14.81 -3.03
C ARG A 129 -0.86 -16.06 -3.84
N ALA A 130 -1.22 -16.11 -5.11
CA ALA A 130 -0.89 -17.21 -6.01
C ALA A 130 0.63 -17.36 -6.23
N ASN A 131 1.36 -16.25 -6.16
CA ASN A 131 2.82 -16.21 -6.29
C ASN A 131 3.56 -16.11 -4.93
N ALA A 132 2.88 -16.38 -3.81
CA ALA A 132 3.46 -16.19 -2.48
C ALA A 132 4.75 -16.98 -2.28
N GLN A 133 4.81 -18.24 -2.72
CA GLN A 133 6.03 -19.05 -2.65
C GLN A 133 7.18 -18.43 -3.45
N LYS A 134 6.91 -17.95 -4.67
CA LYS A 134 7.92 -17.31 -5.53
C LYS A 134 8.56 -16.09 -4.89
N TYR A 135 7.77 -15.30 -4.17
CA TYR A 135 8.20 -14.04 -3.54
C TYR A 135 8.46 -14.18 -2.04
N ASN A 136 8.47 -15.40 -1.52
CA ASN A 136 8.70 -15.67 -0.10
C ASN A 136 7.72 -14.94 0.84
N LEU A 137 6.44 -14.82 0.43
CA LEU A 137 5.37 -14.22 1.20
C LEU A 137 4.61 -15.29 2.00
N ASP A 138 4.04 -14.89 3.13
CA ASP A 138 3.05 -15.71 3.82
C ASP A 138 1.65 -15.39 3.26
N PRO A 139 1.00 -16.32 2.55
CA PRO A 139 -0.30 -16.07 1.92
C PRO A 139 -1.43 -15.79 2.91
N ASN A 140 -1.22 -16.06 4.21
CA ASN A 140 -2.20 -15.87 5.28
C ASN A 140 -1.99 -14.58 6.06
N ARG A 141 -1.00 -13.74 5.71
CA ARG A 141 -0.65 -12.52 6.43
C ARG A 141 -0.54 -11.32 5.48
N PHE A 142 -1.65 -11.01 4.79
CA PHE A 142 -1.78 -9.86 3.90
C PHE A 142 -2.63 -8.77 4.55
N GLY A 143 -2.05 -7.60 4.75
CA GLY A 143 -2.75 -6.40 5.15
C GLY A 143 -2.82 -5.39 4.01
N VAL A 144 -3.79 -4.49 4.09
CA VAL A 144 -3.95 -3.41 3.12
C VAL A 144 -3.94 -2.05 3.81
N TRP A 145 -3.38 -1.05 3.14
CA TRP A 145 -3.35 0.33 3.60
C TRP A 145 -3.62 1.28 2.43
N GLY A 146 -4.54 2.20 2.64
CA GLY A 146 -4.90 3.19 1.63
C GLY A 146 -5.37 4.50 2.24
N ALA A 147 -5.33 5.56 1.44
CA ALA A 147 -5.73 6.91 1.85
C ALA A 147 -6.70 7.51 0.82
N SER A 148 -7.73 8.25 1.27
CA SER A 148 -8.70 8.89 0.40
C SER A 148 -9.40 7.86 -0.51
N ALA A 149 -9.37 8.01 -1.82
CA ALA A 149 -9.86 6.99 -2.77
C ALA A 149 -9.23 5.60 -2.53
N GLY A 150 -7.96 5.55 -2.08
CA GLY A 150 -7.30 4.30 -1.66
C GLY A 150 -7.87 3.76 -0.35
N GLY A 151 -8.27 4.62 0.58
CA GLY A 151 -8.99 4.28 1.82
C GLY A 151 -10.32 3.59 1.51
N HIS A 152 -11.11 4.15 0.61
CA HIS A 152 -12.32 3.53 0.10
C HIS A 152 -12.06 2.12 -0.48
N LEU A 153 -11.02 1.96 -1.31
CA LEU A 153 -10.71 0.67 -1.94
C LEU A 153 -10.20 -0.38 -0.94
N VAL A 154 -9.43 0.02 0.09
CA VAL A 154 -9.03 -0.93 1.15
C VAL A 154 -10.21 -1.31 2.04
N ALA A 155 -11.14 -0.38 2.30
CA ALA A 155 -12.38 -0.70 3.01
C ALA A 155 -13.22 -1.72 2.23
N LEU A 156 -13.39 -1.51 0.91
CA LEU A 156 -14.04 -2.50 0.04
C LEU A 156 -13.32 -3.85 0.03
N LEU A 157 -11.97 -3.88 -0.06
CA LEU A 157 -11.21 -5.15 0.03
C LEU A 157 -11.49 -5.88 1.33
N GLY A 158 -11.59 -5.15 2.44
CA GLY A 158 -11.89 -5.71 3.75
C GLY A 158 -13.28 -6.33 3.82
N THR A 159 -14.28 -5.67 3.24
CA THR A 159 -15.69 -6.04 3.38
C THR A 159 -16.21 -6.92 2.24
N THR A 160 -15.48 -7.07 1.13
CA THR A 160 -15.89 -7.89 -0.02
C THR A 160 -15.10 -9.17 -0.19
N GLY A 161 -14.46 -9.67 0.88
CA GLY A 161 -13.64 -10.88 0.83
C GLY A 161 -14.35 -12.12 0.28
N ASP A 162 -15.63 -12.25 0.57
CA ASP A 162 -16.49 -13.36 0.13
C ASP A 162 -17.45 -12.98 -1.02
N ILE A 163 -17.34 -11.77 -1.57
CA ILE A 163 -18.20 -11.30 -2.66
C ILE A 163 -17.54 -11.65 -3.99
N ASN A 164 -18.01 -12.69 -4.63
CA ASN A 164 -17.47 -13.18 -5.90
C ASN A 164 -17.80 -12.28 -7.11
N GLU A 165 -18.79 -11.39 -7.00
CA GLU A 165 -19.18 -10.46 -8.08
C GLU A 165 -17.97 -9.62 -8.57
N PHE A 166 -17.04 -9.29 -7.66
CA PHE A 166 -15.84 -8.50 -7.99
C PHE A 166 -14.59 -9.37 -8.25
N ASP A 167 -14.71 -10.69 -8.20
CA ASP A 167 -13.62 -11.60 -8.50
C ASP A 167 -13.62 -11.94 -9.99
N VAL A 168 -12.88 -11.15 -10.77
CA VAL A 168 -12.78 -11.31 -12.23
C VAL A 168 -11.34 -11.59 -12.66
N GLY A 169 -11.17 -12.19 -13.84
CA GLY A 169 -9.86 -12.42 -14.44
C GLY A 169 -9.16 -13.69 -13.93
N GLU A 170 -7.92 -13.58 -13.55
CA GLU A 170 -7.02 -14.71 -13.24
C GLU A 170 -6.99 -15.07 -11.75
N ASN A 171 -6.42 -16.25 -11.45
CA ASN A 171 -6.20 -16.76 -10.08
C ASN A 171 -7.50 -16.85 -9.25
N LEU A 172 -8.63 -17.16 -9.87
CA LEU A 172 -9.93 -17.22 -9.19
C LEU A 172 -10.05 -18.37 -8.16
N SER A 173 -9.15 -19.34 -8.21
CA SER A 173 -9.06 -20.40 -7.18
C SER A 173 -8.40 -19.93 -5.87
N VAL A 174 -7.87 -18.70 -5.85
CA VAL A 174 -7.18 -18.12 -4.69
C VAL A 174 -7.99 -16.97 -4.13
N SER A 175 -8.13 -16.92 -2.80
CA SER A 175 -8.92 -15.88 -2.11
C SER A 175 -8.29 -14.49 -2.26
N SER A 176 -9.15 -13.47 -2.41
CA SER A 176 -8.78 -12.04 -2.31
C SER A 176 -8.91 -11.47 -0.89
N ARG A 177 -9.32 -12.27 0.12
CA ARG A 177 -9.44 -11.82 1.52
C ARG A 177 -8.12 -11.31 2.06
N VAL A 178 -8.21 -10.25 2.87
CA VAL A 178 -7.08 -9.67 3.61
C VAL A 178 -7.28 -9.84 5.12
N GLN A 179 -6.21 -9.75 5.90
CA GLN A 179 -6.23 -10.04 7.32
C GLN A 179 -6.19 -8.78 8.20
N ALA A 180 -5.95 -7.61 7.63
CA ALA A 180 -5.94 -6.33 8.32
C ALA A 180 -6.17 -5.18 7.34
N VAL A 181 -6.97 -4.18 7.73
CA VAL A 181 -7.30 -3.01 6.90
C VAL A 181 -6.93 -1.73 7.65
N ALA A 182 -6.06 -0.91 7.08
CA ALA A 182 -5.78 0.44 7.56
C ALA A 182 -6.36 1.45 6.54
N ASP A 183 -7.49 2.03 6.89
CA ASP A 183 -8.21 3.03 6.11
C ASP A 183 -7.89 4.43 6.62
N TYR A 184 -7.30 5.25 5.78
CA TYR A 184 -7.05 6.65 6.06
C TYR A 184 -8.04 7.50 5.29
N PHE A 185 -8.97 8.12 6.03
CA PHE A 185 -9.97 9.08 5.51
C PHE A 185 -10.62 8.64 4.18
N GLY A 186 -10.95 7.35 4.05
CA GLY A 186 -11.69 6.83 2.91
C GLY A 186 -13.16 7.28 2.93
N PRO A 187 -13.73 7.72 1.81
CA PRO A 187 -15.17 7.90 1.71
C PRO A 187 -15.90 6.55 1.69
N THR A 188 -17.14 6.51 2.14
CA THR A 188 -17.95 5.30 2.27
C THR A 188 -19.31 5.45 1.61
N ASP A 189 -20.20 6.24 2.19
CA ASP A 189 -21.53 6.52 1.65
C ASP A 189 -21.54 7.87 0.91
N PHE A 190 -21.39 7.83 -0.40
CA PHE A 190 -21.28 9.03 -1.22
C PHE A 190 -22.52 9.93 -1.14
N LEU A 191 -23.71 9.36 -0.93
CA LEU A 191 -24.96 10.15 -0.83
C LEU A 191 -25.00 11.02 0.42
N GLN A 192 -24.23 10.67 1.47
CA GLN A 192 -24.19 11.45 2.71
C GLN A 192 -23.05 12.47 2.76
N MET A 193 -22.12 12.47 1.82
CA MET A 193 -20.94 13.36 1.86
C MET A 193 -21.33 14.84 1.81
N GLN A 194 -22.24 15.22 0.92
CA GLN A 194 -22.64 16.62 0.75
C GLN A 194 -23.26 17.24 2.00
N ALA A 195 -24.08 16.49 2.71
CA ALA A 195 -24.77 16.97 3.92
C ALA A 195 -23.82 17.20 5.11
N HIS A 196 -22.68 16.50 5.12
CA HIS A 196 -21.71 16.51 6.22
C HIS A 196 -20.39 17.21 5.88
N ARG A 197 -20.28 17.83 4.69
CA ARG A 197 -19.08 18.58 4.31
C ARG A 197 -18.89 19.83 5.18
N LEU A 198 -17.66 20.20 5.39
CA LEU A 198 -17.32 21.46 6.04
C LEU A 198 -17.74 22.66 5.18
N PRO A 199 -18.03 23.83 5.78
CA PRO A 199 -18.22 25.07 5.03
C PRO A 199 -17.02 25.36 4.12
N GLY A 200 -17.26 25.54 2.83
CA GLY A 200 -16.19 25.71 1.82
C GLY A 200 -15.45 24.43 1.43
N GLY A 201 -15.83 23.29 1.97
CA GLY A 201 -15.31 21.99 1.56
C GLY A 201 -15.75 21.59 0.15
N MET A 202 -15.23 20.45 -0.32
CA MET A 202 -15.49 19.93 -1.67
C MET A 202 -16.99 19.72 -1.93
N ASP A 203 -17.44 20.05 -3.13
CA ASP A 203 -18.82 19.79 -3.56
C ASP A 203 -18.91 18.36 -4.11
N HIS A 204 -19.69 17.52 -3.44
CA HIS A 204 -19.95 16.13 -3.82
C HIS A 204 -21.26 15.97 -4.61
N ASN A 205 -22.10 17.01 -4.64
CA ASN A 205 -23.40 16.97 -5.28
C ASN A 205 -23.35 17.57 -6.70
N SER A 206 -22.42 17.06 -7.52
CA SER A 206 -22.20 17.48 -8.89
C SER A 206 -22.02 16.27 -9.81
N PRO A 207 -22.52 16.33 -11.06
CA PRO A 207 -22.19 15.33 -12.08
C PRO A 207 -20.68 15.21 -12.35
N ASP A 208 -19.94 16.31 -12.09
CA ASP A 208 -18.48 16.36 -12.26
C ASP A 208 -17.70 15.93 -11.01
N ALA A 209 -18.38 15.67 -9.89
CA ALA A 209 -17.73 15.16 -8.68
C ALA A 209 -17.01 13.83 -8.95
N PRO A 210 -15.90 13.56 -8.25
CA PRO A 210 -15.14 12.30 -8.43
C PRO A 210 -16.00 11.04 -8.24
N GLU A 211 -16.92 11.07 -7.29
CA GLU A 211 -17.82 9.97 -6.97
C GLU A 211 -18.76 9.70 -8.17
N SER A 212 -19.29 10.75 -8.78
CA SER A 212 -20.15 10.66 -9.97
C SER A 212 -19.37 10.08 -11.17
N LYS A 213 -18.12 10.50 -11.35
CA LYS A 213 -17.22 9.95 -12.39
C LYS A 213 -16.86 8.51 -12.12
N LEU A 214 -16.65 8.14 -10.86
CA LEU A 214 -16.36 6.76 -10.46
C LEU A 214 -17.49 5.80 -10.85
N ILE A 215 -18.73 6.15 -10.50
CA ILE A 215 -19.89 5.26 -10.77
C ILE A 215 -20.46 5.42 -12.20
N GLY A 216 -19.91 6.35 -12.98
CA GLY A 216 -20.36 6.60 -14.36
C GLY A 216 -21.75 7.23 -14.45
N GLY A 217 -22.05 8.16 -13.53
CA GLY A 217 -23.30 8.93 -13.51
C GLY A 217 -23.46 9.75 -12.24
N TYR A 218 -24.33 10.74 -12.27
CA TYR A 218 -24.61 11.58 -11.11
C TYR A 218 -25.10 10.72 -9.92
N ILE A 219 -24.47 10.87 -8.76
CA ILE A 219 -24.71 9.98 -7.61
C ILE A 219 -26.15 9.99 -7.14
N GLN A 220 -26.85 11.16 -7.21
CA GLN A 220 -28.23 11.29 -6.75
C GLN A 220 -29.23 10.52 -7.68
N ASP A 221 -28.87 10.36 -8.95
CA ASP A 221 -29.69 9.63 -9.93
C ASP A 221 -29.34 8.13 -9.98
N ASN A 222 -28.30 7.69 -9.28
CA ASN A 222 -27.75 6.34 -9.34
C ASN A 222 -27.55 5.70 -7.96
N PRO A 223 -28.56 5.69 -7.06
CA PRO A 223 -28.38 5.20 -5.68
C PRO A 223 -27.96 3.73 -5.61
N GLU A 224 -28.40 2.90 -6.55
CA GLU A 224 -28.01 1.48 -6.60
C GLU A 224 -26.53 1.30 -6.95
N LYS A 225 -25.98 2.12 -7.85
CA LYS A 225 -24.54 2.10 -8.15
C LYS A 225 -23.71 2.62 -6.96
N VAL A 226 -24.23 3.64 -6.26
CA VAL A 226 -23.59 4.13 -5.03
C VAL A 226 -23.59 3.06 -3.94
N ALA A 227 -24.70 2.35 -3.74
CA ALA A 227 -24.78 1.24 -2.79
C ALA A 227 -23.77 0.13 -3.12
N LYS A 228 -23.56 -0.18 -4.41
CA LYS A 228 -22.52 -1.14 -4.83
C LYS A 228 -21.09 -0.64 -4.52
N ALA A 229 -20.84 0.65 -4.59
CA ALA A 229 -19.55 1.24 -4.27
C ALA A 229 -19.35 1.48 -2.76
N ASN A 230 -20.38 1.32 -1.94
CA ASN A 230 -20.34 1.56 -0.50
C ASN A 230 -19.83 0.32 0.25
N PRO A 231 -18.64 0.36 0.91
CA PRO A 231 -18.12 -0.77 1.68
C PRO A 231 -19.04 -1.22 2.81
N ILE A 232 -19.86 -0.33 3.36
CA ILE A 232 -20.80 -0.64 4.45
C ILE A 232 -21.86 -1.67 4.01
N THR A 233 -22.20 -1.70 2.73
CA THR A 233 -23.16 -2.64 2.14
C THR A 233 -22.78 -4.11 2.36
N TYR A 234 -21.49 -4.41 2.45
CA TYR A 234 -20.94 -5.77 2.44
C TYR A 234 -20.46 -6.25 3.80
N ILE A 235 -20.51 -5.41 4.83
CA ILE A 235 -19.95 -5.75 6.15
C ILE A 235 -20.59 -7.00 6.71
N THR A 236 -19.75 -7.95 7.10
CA THR A 236 -20.10 -9.16 7.82
C THR A 236 -19.25 -9.31 9.08
N LYS A 237 -19.69 -10.16 10.02
CA LYS A 237 -18.94 -10.43 11.26
C LYS A 237 -17.57 -11.09 11.02
N ASP A 238 -17.37 -11.69 9.84
CA ASP A 238 -16.16 -12.43 9.49
C ASP A 238 -15.12 -11.55 8.76
N ASP A 239 -15.39 -10.24 8.68
CA ASP A 239 -14.45 -9.27 8.09
C ASP A 239 -13.21 -9.08 8.97
N PRO A 240 -12.07 -8.70 8.38
CA PRO A 240 -10.83 -8.47 9.11
C PRO A 240 -10.93 -7.26 10.04
N PRO A 241 -10.04 -7.14 11.04
CA PRO A 241 -9.95 -5.93 11.86
C PRO A 241 -9.61 -4.69 11.02
N PHE A 242 -10.16 -3.54 11.45
CA PHE A 242 -9.95 -2.22 10.85
C PHE A 242 -9.23 -1.26 11.79
N LEU A 243 -8.31 -0.49 11.23
CA LEU A 243 -7.82 0.79 11.77
C LEU A 243 -8.30 1.90 10.84
N ILE A 244 -9.06 2.84 11.38
CA ILE A 244 -9.55 4.02 10.65
C ILE A 244 -8.85 5.25 11.23
N ILE A 245 -8.28 6.11 10.37
CA ILE A 245 -7.64 7.36 10.78
C ILE A 245 -8.20 8.50 9.94
N HIS A 246 -8.70 9.57 10.59
CA HIS A 246 -9.31 10.69 9.89
C HIS A 246 -9.09 12.02 10.65
N GLY A 247 -8.81 13.09 9.93
CA GLY A 247 -8.78 14.44 10.48
C GLY A 247 -10.18 15.04 10.64
N ASP A 248 -10.47 15.70 11.76
CA ASP A 248 -11.80 16.22 12.03
C ASP A 248 -12.12 17.58 11.32
N VAL A 249 -11.15 18.15 10.62
CA VAL A 249 -11.33 19.32 9.76
C VAL A 249 -10.97 19.05 8.31
N ASP A 250 -11.24 17.82 7.83
CA ASP A 250 -11.00 17.42 6.46
C ASP A 250 -11.96 18.14 5.49
N PRO A 251 -11.45 18.97 4.54
CA PRO A 251 -12.28 19.71 3.61
C PRO A 251 -12.65 18.91 2.35
N LEU A 252 -12.07 17.71 2.15
CA LEU A 252 -12.27 16.90 0.95
C LEU A 252 -13.19 15.71 1.21
N VAL A 253 -12.95 14.96 2.30
CA VAL A 253 -13.79 13.83 2.70
C VAL A 253 -14.34 14.13 4.09
N PRO A 254 -15.65 14.30 4.26
CA PRO A 254 -16.23 14.57 5.58
C PRO A 254 -15.86 13.49 6.60
N HIS A 255 -15.39 13.89 7.78
CA HIS A 255 -15.05 13.00 8.90
C HIS A 255 -16.17 11.99 9.23
N HIS A 256 -17.42 12.41 9.02
CA HIS A 256 -18.62 11.58 9.15
C HIS A 256 -18.57 10.27 8.35
N GLN A 257 -17.85 10.22 7.24
CA GLN A 257 -17.69 8.99 6.44
C GLN A 257 -17.00 7.87 7.23
N SER A 258 -15.99 8.23 8.02
CA SER A 258 -15.33 7.28 8.94
C SER A 258 -16.19 6.91 10.14
N GLU A 259 -17.00 7.84 10.64
CA GLU A 259 -17.96 7.53 11.72
C GLU A 259 -19.02 6.53 11.26
N LEU A 260 -19.50 6.64 10.02
CA LEU A 260 -20.43 5.68 9.44
C LEU A 260 -19.81 4.28 9.33
N LEU A 261 -18.57 4.19 8.84
CA LEU A 261 -17.87 2.92 8.70
C LEU A 261 -17.61 2.28 10.07
N GLU A 262 -17.11 3.06 11.04
CA GLU A 262 -16.88 2.58 12.39
C GLU A 262 -18.16 2.03 13.03
N ALA A 263 -19.26 2.78 12.95
CA ALA A 263 -20.53 2.39 13.52
C ALA A 263 -21.06 1.08 12.92
N ALA A 264 -20.94 0.92 11.59
CA ALA A 264 -21.35 -0.27 10.87
C ALA A 264 -20.50 -1.50 11.24
N LEU A 265 -19.17 -1.34 11.30
CA LEU A 265 -18.24 -2.40 11.72
C LEU A 265 -18.51 -2.84 13.17
N LYS A 266 -18.68 -1.89 14.10
CA LYS A 266 -19.03 -2.19 15.49
C LYS A 266 -20.37 -2.95 15.60
N LYS A 267 -21.38 -2.54 14.83
CA LYS A 267 -22.70 -3.20 14.80
C LYS A 267 -22.60 -4.65 14.33
N ALA A 268 -21.70 -4.93 13.39
CA ALA A 268 -21.45 -6.29 12.89
C ALA A 268 -20.55 -7.12 13.80
N GLY A 269 -19.94 -6.52 14.83
CA GLY A 269 -19.00 -7.19 15.73
C GLY A 269 -17.57 -7.31 15.18
N VAL A 270 -17.24 -6.53 14.12
CA VAL A 270 -15.90 -6.49 13.56
C VAL A 270 -14.99 -5.63 14.46
N PRO A 271 -13.78 -6.10 14.81
CA PRO A 271 -12.83 -5.30 15.57
C PRO A 271 -12.43 -4.05 14.80
N VAL A 272 -12.65 -2.88 15.38
CA VAL A 272 -12.30 -1.59 14.77
C VAL A 272 -11.70 -0.64 15.78
N THR A 273 -10.66 0.07 15.37
CA THR A 273 -10.07 1.21 16.07
C THR A 273 -10.22 2.43 15.17
N PHE A 274 -10.93 3.45 15.65
CA PHE A 274 -11.04 4.74 14.96
C PHE A 274 -10.25 5.79 15.72
N TYR A 275 -9.33 6.46 15.03
CA TYR A 275 -8.50 7.53 15.58
C TYR A 275 -8.76 8.83 14.83
N THR A 276 -9.37 9.79 15.54
CA THR A 276 -9.58 11.15 15.03
C THR A 276 -8.37 12.02 15.28
N VAL A 277 -7.75 12.52 14.22
CA VAL A 277 -6.65 13.50 14.31
C VAL A 277 -7.24 14.88 14.49
N LYS A 278 -7.15 15.43 15.70
CA LYS A 278 -7.72 16.74 16.06
C LYS A 278 -7.05 17.88 15.31
N GLY A 279 -7.84 18.70 14.63
CA GLY A 279 -7.38 19.78 13.75
C GLY A 279 -6.70 19.27 12.47
N GLY A 280 -6.76 17.98 12.20
CA GLY A 280 -6.20 17.34 10.99
C GLY A 280 -7.12 17.57 9.78
N GLY A 281 -6.51 17.94 8.64
CA GLY A 281 -7.18 18.01 7.34
C GLY A 281 -7.14 16.66 6.58
N HIS A 282 -7.10 16.75 5.25
CA HIS A 282 -7.04 15.58 4.36
C HIS A 282 -5.61 15.01 4.27
N GLY A 283 -5.16 14.36 5.34
CA GLY A 283 -3.81 13.79 5.42
C GLY A 283 -2.74 14.79 5.83
N GLY A 284 -1.45 14.42 5.60
CA GLY A 284 -0.31 15.22 6.03
C GLY A 284 -0.21 15.37 7.56
N PHE A 285 -0.70 14.38 8.29
CA PHE A 285 -0.76 14.40 9.76
C PHE A 285 0.62 14.49 10.38
N ARG A 286 0.79 15.46 11.30
CA ARG A 286 2.00 15.63 12.10
C ARG A 286 1.90 14.94 13.48
N ASP A 287 0.76 14.31 13.76
CA ASP A 287 0.53 13.57 14.99
C ASP A 287 1.37 12.29 15.01
N PRO A 288 2.33 12.16 15.97
CA PRO A 288 3.20 11.00 16.07
C PRO A 288 2.46 9.69 16.42
N ASN A 289 1.23 9.78 16.91
CA ASN A 289 0.40 8.61 17.18
C ASN A 289 -0.05 7.92 15.89
N VAL A 290 -0.21 8.65 14.78
CA VAL A 290 -0.68 8.09 13.51
C VAL A 290 0.25 6.97 13.00
N PRO A 291 1.54 7.19 12.76
CA PRO A 291 2.44 6.11 12.32
C PRO A 291 2.61 5.03 13.41
N LYS A 292 2.59 5.39 14.69
CA LYS A 292 2.68 4.43 15.80
C LYS A 292 1.50 3.47 15.81
N LEU A 293 0.26 3.98 15.78
CA LEU A 293 -0.96 3.16 15.79
C LEU A 293 -1.01 2.23 14.56
N THR A 294 -0.60 2.71 13.40
CA THR A 294 -0.61 1.91 12.18
C THR A 294 0.40 0.76 12.25
N ARG A 295 1.60 1.03 12.79
CA ARG A 295 2.59 -0.01 13.02
C ARG A 295 2.08 -1.04 14.02
N GLU A 296 1.62 -0.62 15.20
CA GLU A 296 1.10 -1.51 16.24
C GLU A 296 -0.08 -2.35 15.74
N PHE A 297 -0.95 -1.76 14.90
CA PHE A 297 -2.07 -2.46 14.29
C PHE A 297 -1.59 -3.60 13.38
N PHE A 298 -0.65 -3.34 12.46
CA PHE A 298 -0.14 -4.39 11.59
C PHE A 298 0.71 -5.42 12.37
N GLU A 299 1.48 -5.01 13.37
CA GLU A 299 2.20 -5.94 14.24
C GLU A 299 1.25 -6.91 14.93
N LYS A 300 0.17 -6.42 15.49
CA LYS A 300 -0.84 -7.22 16.19
C LYS A 300 -1.54 -8.24 15.28
N HIS A 301 -1.78 -7.87 14.01
CA HIS A 301 -2.66 -8.65 13.14
C HIS A 301 -1.93 -9.44 12.04
N LEU A 302 -0.68 -9.07 11.72
CA LEU A 302 0.07 -9.71 10.64
C LEU A 302 1.34 -10.41 11.10
N LYS A 303 1.92 -10.09 12.28
CA LYS A 303 3.05 -10.85 12.81
C LYS A 303 2.57 -12.13 13.48
N ALA A 304 3.38 -13.19 13.40
CA ALA A 304 3.13 -14.40 14.14
C ALA A 304 3.14 -14.06 15.64
N LYS A 305 2.17 -14.60 16.39
CA LYS A 305 2.25 -14.56 17.85
C LYS A 305 3.38 -15.52 18.25
N GLU A 306 4.35 -14.98 18.97
CA GLU A 306 5.38 -15.78 19.63
C GLU A 306 4.76 -16.75 20.62
#